data_9b1807f3db7dbc2d2d62733a4f3dd990
#
_entry.id   9b1807f3db7dbc2d2d62733a4f3dd990
#
_cell.length_a   1.000
_cell.length_b   1.000
_cell.length_c   1.000
_cell.angle_alpha   90.00
_cell.angle_beta   90.00
_cell.angle_gamma   90.00
#
_symmetry.space_group_name_H-M   'P 1'
#
loop_
_entity.id
_entity.type
_entity.pdbx_description
1 polymer ?
#
loop_
_entity_poly.entity_id
_entity_poly.type
_entity_poly.pdbx_seq_one_letter_code
_entity_poly.pdbx_strand_id
1 'polypeptide(L)'
;MGEWTTAELRGQGLSKDAIRRKVREGKLFRVHRGIYTDEWTPWAVARALAHGLSCIHFTGKTAQEIYLGRQLTFPLEAEGPRTLKGKNFRVSHSRLQATHNVNGLPVMQPLWAARRISRACRPLLEEHY
;
A
#
# COMPACT_ATOMS: atom_id res chain seq x y z
N MET A 1 5.55 14.70 -6.82
CA MET A 1 4.92 13.58 -6.11
C MET A 1 5.80 12.35 -6.20
N GLY A 2 6.04 11.70 -5.08
CA GLY A 2 6.86 10.52 -5.09
C GLY A 2 6.87 9.79 -3.76
N GLU A 3 7.47 8.63 -3.79
CA GLU A 3 7.69 7.78 -2.64
C GLU A 3 9.15 7.34 -2.64
N TRP A 4 9.72 7.20 -1.43
CA TRP A 4 11.14 6.88 -1.26
C TRP A 4 11.37 5.97 -0.06
N THR A 5 12.39 5.14 -0.18
CA THR A 5 12.96 4.46 0.98
C THR A 5 14.02 5.36 1.62
N THR A 6 14.42 5.03 2.85
CA THR A 6 15.51 5.75 3.52
C THR A 6 16.79 5.70 2.67
N ALA A 7 17.10 4.54 2.09
CA ALA A 7 18.29 4.37 1.26
C ALA A 7 18.27 5.32 0.06
N GLU A 8 17.12 5.47 -0.58
CA GLU A 8 16.97 6.37 -1.72
C GLU A 8 17.14 7.83 -1.33
N LEU A 9 16.55 8.23 -0.19
CA LEU A 9 16.71 9.61 0.30
C LEU A 9 18.15 9.91 0.66
N ARG A 10 18.85 8.97 1.28
CA ARG A 10 20.25 9.13 1.59
C ARG A 10 21.12 9.16 0.34
N GLY A 11 20.75 8.39 -0.68
CA GLY A 11 21.40 8.42 -1.98
C GLY A 11 21.26 9.76 -2.69
N GLN A 12 20.22 10.52 -2.36
CA GLN A 12 20.03 11.90 -2.86
C GLN A 12 20.80 12.93 -2.05
N GLY A 13 21.55 12.52 -1.05
CA GLY A 13 22.35 13.42 -0.22
C GLY A 13 21.69 13.89 1.06
N LEU A 14 20.52 13.33 1.41
CA LEU A 14 19.84 13.72 2.64
C LEU A 14 20.38 12.93 3.83
N SER A 15 20.80 13.65 4.88
CA SER A 15 21.19 13.02 6.14
C SER A 15 19.95 12.60 6.93
N LYS A 16 20.14 11.78 7.98
CA LYS A 16 19.05 11.42 8.88
C LYS A 16 18.36 12.64 9.46
N ASP A 17 19.14 13.65 9.85
CA ASP A 17 18.59 14.88 10.43
C ASP A 17 17.80 15.68 9.40
N ALA A 18 18.27 15.70 8.16
CA ALA A 18 17.56 16.38 7.08
C ALA A 18 16.21 15.69 6.79
N ILE A 19 16.17 14.36 6.81
CA ILE A 19 14.95 13.60 6.63
C ILE A 19 13.97 13.90 7.77
N ARG A 20 14.43 13.87 9.03
CA ARG A 20 13.61 14.20 10.19
C ARG A 20 13.03 15.60 10.11
N ARG A 21 13.84 16.55 9.63
CA ARG A 21 13.41 17.94 9.47
C ARG A 21 12.29 18.03 8.44
N LYS A 22 12.42 17.36 7.30
CA LYS A 22 11.38 17.37 6.28
C LYS A 22 10.07 16.76 6.79
N VAL A 23 10.14 15.70 7.59
CA VAL A 23 8.95 15.12 8.21
C VAL A 23 8.31 16.12 9.17
N ARG A 24 9.11 16.78 10.00
CA ARG A 24 8.64 17.78 10.95
C ARG A 24 7.98 18.97 10.27
N GLU A 25 8.52 19.38 9.12
CA GLU A 25 8.00 20.50 8.34
C GLU A 25 6.80 20.14 7.46
N GLY A 26 6.38 18.88 7.45
CA GLY A 26 5.26 18.43 6.65
C GLY A 26 5.58 18.24 5.16
N LYS A 27 6.84 18.22 4.79
CA LYS A 27 7.28 18.01 3.41
C LYS A 27 7.40 16.54 3.04
N LEU A 28 7.59 15.67 4.05
CA LEU A 28 7.61 14.23 3.92
C LEU A 28 6.73 13.63 5.01
N PHE A 29 6.10 12.50 4.69
CA PHE A 29 5.31 11.73 5.64
C PHE A 29 5.91 10.33 5.74
N ARG A 30 6.11 9.87 6.97
CA ARG A 30 6.61 8.51 7.22
C ARG A 30 5.43 7.55 7.20
N VAL A 31 5.43 6.66 6.22
CA VAL A 31 4.38 5.65 6.07
C VAL A 31 4.63 4.46 6.99
N HIS A 32 5.87 4.01 7.01
CA HIS A 32 6.35 2.89 7.82
C HIS A 32 7.85 3.07 7.99
N ARG A 33 8.48 2.25 8.81
CA ARG A 33 9.92 2.33 9.04
C ARG A 33 10.68 2.27 7.72
N GLY A 34 11.38 3.34 7.40
CA GLY A 34 12.19 3.43 6.19
C GLY A 34 11.42 3.70 4.91
N ILE A 35 10.14 4.07 5.00
CA ILE A 35 9.30 4.33 3.82
C ILE A 35 8.63 5.69 3.98
N TYR A 36 8.77 6.55 2.96
CA TYR A 36 8.29 7.93 2.99
C TYR A 36 7.54 8.28 1.72
N THR A 37 6.61 9.22 1.84
CA THR A 37 5.89 9.81 0.72
C THR A 37 5.80 11.31 0.92
N ASP A 38 5.63 12.06 -0.15
CA ASP A 38 5.48 13.52 -0.07
C ASP A 38 4.01 13.96 -0.05
N GLU A 39 3.08 13.01 -0.12
CA GLU A 39 1.65 13.31 -0.13
C GLU A 39 0.94 12.33 0.80
N TRP A 40 0.03 12.84 1.64
CA TRP A 40 -0.70 11.98 2.59
C TRP A 40 -2.12 11.73 2.10
N THR A 41 -2.26 10.81 1.17
CA THR A 41 -3.55 10.30 0.69
C THR A 41 -3.49 8.78 0.73
N PRO A 42 -4.63 8.10 0.82
CA PRO A 42 -4.60 6.62 0.79
C PRO A 42 -3.90 6.07 -0.44
N TRP A 43 -4.08 6.68 -1.60
CA TRP A 43 -3.43 6.26 -2.83
C TRP A 43 -1.89 6.42 -2.75
N ALA A 44 -1.43 7.56 -2.26
CA ALA A 44 0.01 7.82 -2.12
C ALA A 44 0.64 6.87 -1.11
N VAL A 45 -0.05 6.60 0.02
CA VAL A 45 0.42 5.65 1.02
C VAL A 45 0.47 4.23 0.44
N ALA A 46 -0.52 3.85 -0.37
CA ALA A 46 -0.51 2.54 -1.03
C ALA A 46 0.69 2.39 -1.97
N ARG A 47 0.99 3.42 -2.76
CA ARG A 47 2.17 3.40 -3.64
C ARG A 47 3.46 3.31 -2.85
N ALA A 48 3.55 4.05 -1.75
CA ALA A 48 4.74 4.03 -0.90
C ALA A 48 4.95 2.64 -0.30
N LEU A 49 3.90 2.00 0.19
CA LEU A 49 3.98 0.63 0.73
C LEU A 49 4.41 -0.36 -0.34
N ALA A 50 3.84 -0.27 -1.54
CA ALA A 50 4.20 -1.15 -2.65
C ALA A 50 5.64 -0.94 -3.09
N HIS A 51 6.14 0.30 -3.01
CA HIS A 51 7.52 0.62 -3.37
C HIS A 51 8.52 0.13 -2.32
N GLY A 52 8.20 0.29 -1.05
CA GLY A 52 9.13 0.00 0.04
C GLY A 52 9.07 -1.42 0.59
N LEU A 53 7.95 -2.11 0.42
CA LEU A 53 7.78 -3.48 0.92
C LEU A 53 7.78 -4.46 -0.25
N SER A 54 8.67 -5.45 -0.19
CA SER A 54 8.76 -6.46 -1.23
C SER A 54 7.61 -7.47 -1.13
N CYS A 55 7.10 -7.88 -2.28
CA CYS A 55 6.16 -9.01 -2.39
C CYS A 55 4.84 -8.81 -1.66
N ILE A 56 4.39 -7.57 -1.48
CA ILE A 56 3.04 -7.33 -0.97
C ILE A 56 2.05 -7.19 -2.12
N HIS A 57 0.77 -7.45 -1.82
CA HIS A 57 -0.31 -7.21 -2.74
C HIS A 57 -1.55 -6.80 -1.94
N PHE A 58 -2.33 -5.89 -2.49
CA PHE A 58 -3.51 -5.38 -1.80
C PHE A 58 -4.65 -6.37 -1.89
N THR A 59 -5.42 -6.50 -0.81
CA THR A 59 -6.52 -7.46 -0.68
C THR A 59 -7.75 -6.79 -0.07
N GLY A 60 -8.81 -7.57 0.11
CA GLY A 60 -10.00 -7.16 0.84
C GLY A 60 -10.64 -5.89 0.31
N LYS A 61 -10.95 -4.99 1.22
CA LYS A 61 -11.59 -3.72 0.90
C LYS A 61 -10.74 -2.89 -0.07
N THR A 62 -9.43 -2.84 0.15
CA THR A 62 -8.52 -2.05 -0.68
C THR A 62 -8.49 -2.60 -2.12
N ALA A 63 -8.42 -3.92 -2.28
CA ALA A 63 -8.47 -4.55 -3.60
C ALA A 63 -9.77 -4.22 -4.31
N GLN A 64 -10.89 -4.29 -3.59
CA GLN A 64 -12.20 -3.96 -4.15
C GLN A 64 -12.22 -2.52 -4.66
N GLU A 65 -11.73 -1.59 -3.85
CA GLU A 65 -11.68 -0.17 -4.22
C GLU A 65 -10.83 0.05 -5.47
N ILE A 66 -9.69 -0.64 -5.57
CA ILE A 66 -8.80 -0.51 -6.72
C ILE A 66 -9.48 -1.05 -7.99
N TYR A 67 -10.04 -2.26 -7.92
CA TYR A 67 -10.68 -2.88 -9.09
C TYR A 67 -11.88 -2.09 -9.58
N LEU A 68 -12.66 -1.50 -8.67
CA LEU A 68 -13.86 -0.74 -9.01
C LEU A 68 -13.56 0.73 -9.37
N GLY A 69 -12.29 1.13 -9.34
CA GLY A 69 -11.91 2.50 -9.64
C GLY A 69 -12.40 3.49 -8.61
N ARG A 70 -12.64 3.05 -7.39
CA ARG A 70 -13.09 3.90 -6.29
C ARG A 70 -11.91 4.55 -5.60
N GLN A 71 -12.19 5.60 -4.84
CA GLN A 71 -11.21 6.23 -4.00
C GLN A 71 -10.81 5.26 -2.87
N LEU A 72 -9.49 5.14 -2.64
CA LEU A 72 -9.01 4.29 -1.55
C LEU A 72 -9.32 4.92 -0.20
N THR A 73 -9.52 4.05 0.80
CA THR A 73 -9.80 4.48 2.17
C THR A 73 -8.86 3.80 3.14
N PHE A 74 -8.58 4.48 4.26
CA PHE A 74 -7.81 3.89 5.36
C PHE A 74 -8.71 3.02 6.24
N PRO A 75 -8.16 1.99 6.91
CA PRO A 75 -6.83 1.47 6.74
C PRO A 75 -6.69 0.65 5.45
N LEU A 76 -5.51 0.69 4.85
CA LEU A 76 -5.21 -0.14 3.69
C LEU A 76 -5.03 -1.60 4.11
N GLU A 77 -5.51 -2.51 3.29
CA GLU A 77 -5.39 -3.95 3.54
C GLU A 77 -4.52 -4.60 2.48
N ALA A 78 -3.54 -5.37 2.93
CA ALA A 78 -2.62 -6.06 2.04
C ALA A 78 -2.19 -7.39 2.64
N GLU A 79 -1.57 -8.23 1.83
CA GLU A 79 -0.96 -9.48 2.26
C GLU A 79 0.47 -9.54 1.73
N GLY A 80 1.33 -10.27 2.44
CA GLY A 80 2.71 -10.38 2.06
C GLY A 80 3.43 -11.45 2.88
N PRO A 81 4.77 -11.53 2.75
CA PRO A 81 5.55 -12.57 3.43
C PRO A 81 5.61 -12.42 4.94
N ARG A 82 5.25 -11.26 5.49
CA ARG A 82 5.28 -11.01 6.93
C ARG A 82 4.06 -10.22 7.37
N THR A 83 3.63 -10.46 8.61
CA THR A 83 2.57 -9.66 9.22
C THR A 83 3.16 -8.33 9.68
N LEU A 84 2.54 -7.23 9.24
CA LEU A 84 2.94 -5.88 9.64
C LEU A 84 1.69 -5.09 9.99
N LYS A 85 1.78 -4.27 11.02
CA LYS A 85 0.73 -3.34 11.39
C LYS A 85 1.28 -1.94 11.43
N GLY A 86 0.58 -1.03 10.76
CA GLY A 86 0.85 0.39 10.84
C GLY A 86 -0.40 1.11 11.31
N LYS A 87 -0.31 2.42 11.44
CA LYS A 87 -1.41 3.24 11.88
C LYS A 87 -2.57 3.22 10.86
N ASN A 88 -2.23 3.21 9.57
CA ASN A 88 -3.21 3.32 8.50
C ASN A 88 -3.15 2.16 7.51
N PHE A 89 -2.52 1.07 7.89
CA PHE A 89 -2.45 -0.11 7.03
C PHE A 89 -2.27 -1.37 7.86
N ARG A 90 -2.63 -2.50 7.25
CA ARG A 90 -2.43 -3.83 7.84
C ARG A 90 -1.96 -4.77 6.74
N VAL A 91 -0.85 -5.44 6.98
CA VAL A 91 -0.33 -6.49 6.10
C VAL A 91 -0.44 -7.81 6.84
N SER A 92 -1.19 -8.75 6.28
CA SER A 92 -1.35 -10.09 6.84
C SER A 92 -0.42 -11.06 6.13
N HIS A 93 0.03 -12.09 6.84
CA HIS A 93 0.89 -13.10 6.24
C HIS A 93 0.09 -13.94 5.24
N SER A 94 0.67 -14.19 4.06
CA SER A 94 0.10 -15.07 3.06
C SER A 94 1.20 -15.63 2.17
N ARG A 95 1.02 -16.87 1.75
CA ARG A 95 1.92 -17.52 0.79
C ARG A 95 1.45 -17.34 -0.65
N LEU A 96 0.26 -16.77 -0.85
CA LEU A 96 -0.29 -16.55 -2.18
C LEU A 96 0.48 -15.43 -2.87
N GLN A 97 0.81 -15.66 -4.15
CA GLN A 97 1.58 -14.69 -4.93
C GLN A 97 0.91 -14.34 -6.25
N ALA A 98 -0.33 -14.79 -6.45
CA ALA A 98 -1.08 -14.48 -7.66
C ALA A 98 -1.57 -13.03 -7.61
N THR A 99 -0.91 -12.15 -8.34
CA THR A 99 -1.22 -10.73 -8.34
C THR A 99 -1.42 -10.21 -9.75
N HIS A 100 -2.21 -9.13 -9.82
CA HIS A 100 -2.34 -8.32 -11.02
C HIS A 100 -1.80 -6.93 -10.72
N ASN A 101 -1.26 -6.27 -11.73
CA ASN A 101 -0.90 -4.86 -11.61
C ASN A 101 -2.09 -4.04 -12.09
N VAL A 102 -2.66 -3.24 -11.20
CA VAL A 102 -3.81 -2.37 -11.51
C VAL A 102 -3.42 -0.95 -11.17
N ASN A 103 -3.33 -0.09 -12.17
CA ASN A 103 -2.94 1.31 -12.01
C ASN A 103 -1.61 1.49 -11.25
N GLY A 104 -0.67 0.56 -11.50
CA GLY A 104 0.64 0.60 -10.87
C GLY A 104 0.73 -0.05 -9.50
N LEU A 105 -0.36 -0.60 -8.98
CA LEU A 105 -0.39 -1.27 -7.67
C LEU A 105 -0.50 -2.77 -7.83
N PRO A 106 0.26 -3.55 -7.02
CA PRO A 106 0.10 -5.00 -6.99
C PRO A 106 -1.17 -5.36 -6.24
N VAL A 107 -2.10 -6.01 -6.91
CA VAL A 107 -3.40 -6.34 -6.33
C VAL A 107 -3.64 -7.85 -6.49
N MET A 108 -4.22 -8.46 -5.47
CA MET A 108 -4.61 -9.86 -5.53
C MET A 108 -5.65 -10.05 -6.64
N GLN A 109 -5.64 -11.22 -7.28
CA GLN A 109 -6.64 -11.55 -8.29
C GLN A 109 -8.06 -11.41 -7.71
N PRO A 110 -9.03 -10.96 -8.51
CA PRO A 110 -10.38 -10.66 -7.97
C PRO A 110 -11.02 -11.81 -7.20
N LEU A 111 -10.86 -13.04 -7.66
CA LEU A 111 -11.44 -14.20 -6.99
C LEU A 111 -10.88 -14.40 -5.58
N TRP A 112 -9.57 -14.22 -5.40
CA TRP A 112 -8.93 -14.34 -4.11
C TRP A 112 -9.29 -13.18 -3.19
N ALA A 113 -9.36 -11.97 -3.72
CA ALA A 113 -9.74 -10.80 -2.94
C ALA A 113 -11.17 -10.93 -2.42
N ALA A 114 -12.08 -11.46 -3.23
CA ALA A 114 -13.48 -11.65 -2.85
C ALA A 114 -13.66 -12.52 -1.63
N ARG A 115 -12.76 -13.47 -1.40
CA ARG A 115 -12.82 -14.37 -0.23
C ARG A 115 -12.50 -13.66 1.08
N ARG A 116 -11.91 -12.46 1.03
CA ARG A 116 -11.47 -11.71 2.19
C ARG A 116 -12.37 -10.54 2.55
N ILE A 117 -13.46 -10.37 1.79
CA ILE A 117 -14.45 -9.33 2.07
C ILE A 117 -15.79 -9.99 2.39
N SER A 118 -16.74 -9.17 2.86
CA SER A 118 -18.05 -9.68 3.19
C SER A 118 -18.77 -10.24 1.95
N ARG A 119 -19.72 -11.17 2.18
CA ARG A 119 -20.50 -11.74 1.08
C ARG A 119 -21.22 -10.69 0.27
N ALA A 120 -21.64 -9.60 0.90
CA ALA A 120 -22.36 -8.53 0.22
C ALA A 120 -21.53 -7.83 -0.84
N CYS A 121 -20.22 -7.81 -0.67
CA CYS A 121 -19.31 -7.15 -1.62
C CYS A 121 -18.74 -8.10 -2.67
N ARG A 122 -18.84 -9.41 -2.43
CA ARG A 122 -18.22 -10.42 -3.28
C ARG A 122 -18.69 -10.39 -4.74
N PRO A 123 -19.98 -10.23 -5.05
CA PRO A 123 -20.43 -10.19 -6.44
C PRO A 123 -19.83 -9.05 -7.25
N LEU A 124 -19.52 -7.90 -6.61
CA LEU A 124 -18.94 -6.76 -7.29
C LEU A 124 -17.55 -7.06 -7.83
N LEU A 125 -16.75 -7.82 -7.08
CA LEU A 125 -15.41 -8.22 -7.53
C LEU A 125 -15.47 -9.32 -8.58
N GLU A 126 -16.38 -10.26 -8.44
CA GLU A 126 -16.53 -11.36 -9.37
C GLU A 126 -16.95 -10.91 -10.77
N GLU A 127 -17.65 -9.79 -10.88
CA GLU A 127 -18.01 -9.19 -12.17
C GLU A 127 -16.78 -8.68 -12.93
N HIS A 128 -15.68 -8.41 -12.27
CA HIS A 128 -14.45 -7.95 -12.90
C HIS A 128 -13.54 -9.10 -13.32
N TYR A 129 -13.85 -10.29 -12.88
CA TYR A 129 -13.07 -11.49 -13.22
C TYR A 129 -13.51 -12.03 -14.59
#